data_ac234b59248487e913a5d30438b392c9
#
_entry.id   ac234b59248487e913a5d30438b392c9
#
_cell.length_a   1.000
_cell.length_b   1.000
_cell.length_c   1.000
_cell.angle_alpha   90.00
_cell.angle_beta   90.00
_cell.angle_gamma   90.00
#
_symmetry.space_group_name_H-M   'P 1'
#
loop_
_entity.id
_entity.type
_entity.pdbx_description
1 polymer ?
#
loop_
_entity_poly.entity_id
_entity_poly.type
_entity_poly.pdbx_seq_one_letter_code
_entity_poly.pdbx_strand_id
1 'polypeptide(L)'
;MQSLISVLCEVDGLTFEHLRQKLETERGKALPARTLYYWLYKLGIERDPEGFFHQEDAEILTALVRWLSLPHTTIATFIARLQKWRSTNAPQ
;
A
#
# COMPACT_ATOMS: atom_id res chain seq x y z
N MET A 1 -9.07 -9.15 26.36
CA MET A 1 -8.01 -8.18 26.60
C MET A 1 -6.81 -8.50 25.73
N GLN A 2 -6.34 -7.56 24.97
CA GLN A 2 -5.20 -7.77 24.11
C GLN A 2 -3.90 -7.78 24.92
N SER A 3 -2.99 -8.67 24.54
CA SER A 3 -1.68 -8.67 25.14
C SER A 3 -0.88 -7.46 24.64
N LEU A 4 0.16 -7.11 25.38
CA LEU A 4 1.06 -6.04 24.95
C LEU A 4 1.67 -6.35 23.57
N ILE A 5 1.98 -7.60 23.33
CA ILE A 5 2.55 -8.04 22.05
C ILE A 5 1.56 -7.77 20.91
N SER A 6 0.28 -8.07 21.12
CA SER A 6 -0.75 -7.80 20.10
C SER A 6 -0.87 -6.31 19.81
N VAL A 7 -0.82 -5.48 20.86
CA VAL A 7 -0.87 -4.03 20.68
C VAL A 7 0.31 -3.55 19.87
N LEU A 8 1.52 -4.03 20.18
CA LEU A 8 2.72 -3.64 19.45
C LEU A 8 2.68 -4.09 17.99
N CYS A 9 2.09 -5.26 17.73
CA CYS A 9 1.96 -5.74 16.35
C CYS A 9 0.91 -4.98 15.54
N GLU A 10 -0.03 -4.36 16.21
CA GLU A 10 -1.06 -3.57 15.55
C GLU A 10 -0.62 -2.13 15.29
N VAL A 11 0.47 -1.71 15.90
CA VAL A 11 1.01 -0.37 15.67
C VAL A 11 1.79 -0.39 14.36
N ASP A 12 1.23 0.19 13.37
CA ASP A 12 1.82 0.63 12.10
C ASP A 12 3.16 0.03 11.67
N GLY A 13 3.27 -1.26 11.64
CA GLY A 13 4.53 -1.86 11.25
C GLY A 13 4.33 -3.03 10.34
N LEU A 14 4.23 -2.79 9.04
CA LEU A 14 4.15 -3.85 8.05
C LEU A 14 5.52 -4.06 7.43
N THR A 15 6.03 -5.29 7.49
CA THR A 15 7.24 -5.64 6.75
C THR A 15 6.90 -5.72 5.27
N PHE A 16 7.92 -5.69 4.42
CA PHE A 16 7.73 -5.84 2.98
C PHE A 16 6.98 -7.15 2.67
N GLU A 17 7.36 -8.22 3.31
CA GLU A 17 6.75 -9.53 3.03
C GLU A 17 5.28 -9.58 3.50
N HIS A 18 4.97 -9.02 4.66
CA HIS A 18 3.59 -8.96 5.12
C HIS A 18 2.74 -8.10 4.19
N LEU A 19 3.29 -6.97 3.74
CA LEU A 19 2.61 -6.10 2.79
C LEU A 19 2.36 -6.84 1.49
N ARG A 20 3.36 -7.53 0.96
CA ARG A 20 3.24 -8.29 -0.28
C ARG A 20 2.15 -9.36 -0.16
N GLN A 21 2.14 -10.12 0.94
CA GLN A 21 1.14 -11.17 1.16
C GLN A 21 -0.27 -10.59 1.26
N LYS A 22 -0.42 -9.48 1.94
CA LYS A 22 -1.70 -8.80 2.06
C LYS A 22 -2.24 -8.39 0.69
N LEU A 23 -1.36 -7.85 -0.15
CA LEU A 23 -1.73 -7.43 -1.50
C LEU A 23 -2.00 -8.63 -2.41
N GLU A 24 -1.29 -9.74 -2.24
CA GLU A 24 -1.60 -10.96 -2.98
C GLU A 24 -3.01 -11.45 -2.68
N THR A 25 -3.39 -11.43 -1.41
CA THR A 25 -4.73 -11.83 -1.00
C THR A 25 -5.79 -10.94 -1.65
N GLU A 26 -5.57 -9.65 -1.66
CA GLU A 26 -6.49 -8.70 -2.29
C GLU A 26 -6.54 -8.87 -3.80
N ARG A 27 -5.40 -9.13 -4.41
CA ARG A 27 -5.26 -9.30 -5.85
C ARG A 27 -5.86 -10.62 -6.35
N GLY A 28 -5.84 -11.64 -5.49
CA GLY A 28 -6.30 -12.98 -5.87
C GLY A 28 -5.32 -13.77 -6.71
N LYS A 29 -4.08 -13.29 -6.83
CA LYS A 29 -3.03 -14.00 -7.56
C LYS A 29 -1.67 -13.54 -7.07
N ALA A 30 -0.62 -14.29 -7.41
CA ALA A 30 0.74 -14.01 -6.96
C ALA A 30 1.18 -12.60 -7.30
N LEU A 31 1.88 -11.96 -6.37
CA LEU A 31 2.45 -10.63 -6.56
C LEU A 31 3.97 -10.76 -6.42
N PRO A 32 4.70 -10.71 -7.54
CA PRO A 32 6.16 -10.75 -7.48
C PRO A 32 6.73 -9.54 -6.73
N ALA A 33 7.82 -9.75 -6.02
CA ALA A 33 8.49 -8.68 -5.29
C ALA A 33 8.87 -7.52 -6.22
N ARG A 34 9.33 -7.84 -7.43
CA ARG A 34 9.69 -6.83 -8.43
C ARG A 34 8.51 -5.89 -8.72
N THR A 35 7.32 -6.45 -8.87
CA THR A 35 6.12 -5.66 -9.16
C THR A 35 5.81 -4.72 -8.00
N LEU A 36 5.90 -5.23 -6.77
CA LEU A 36 5.65 -4.40 -5.61
C LEU A 36 6.68 -3.28 -5.47
N TYR A 37 7.97 -3.58 -5.70
CA TYR A 37 9.01 -2.53 -5.69
C TYR A 37 8.71 -1.45 -6.72
N TYR A 38 8.26 -1.84 -7.91
CA TYR A 38 7.90 -0.88 -8.95
C TYR A 38 6.76 0.03 -8.50
N TRP A 39 5.72 -0.55 -7.89
CA TRP A 39 4.59 0.22 -7.38
C TRP A 39 5.03 1.21 -6.29
N LEU A 40 5.86 0.75 -5.36
CA LEU A 40 6.36 1.62 -4.28
C LEU A 40 7.14 2.79 -4.86
N TYR A 41 7.99 2.51 -5.84
CA TYR A 41 8.76 3.56 -6.51
C TYR A 41 7.84 4.57 -7.19
N LYS A 42 6.87 4.09 -7.95
CA LYS A 42 5.96 4.98 -8.69
C LYS A 42 5.08 5.82 -7.76
N LEU A 43 4.68 5.27 -6.62
CA LEU A 43 3.86 5.99 -5.66
C LEU A 43 4.67 6.85 -4.69
N GLY A 44 5.98 6.72 -4.71
CA GLY A 44 6.83 7.47 -3.79
C GLY A 44 6.72 7.00 -2.35
N ILE A 45 6.38 5.73 -2.15
CA ILE A 45 6.24 5.14 -0.82
C ILE A 45 7.58 4.57 -0.38
N GLU A 46 8.03 4.98 0.79
CA GLU A 46 9.29 4.51 1.36
C GLU A 46 9.04 3.89 2.73
N ARG A 47 9.92 2.97 3.11
CA ARG A 47 9.93 2.41 4.46
C ARG A 47 10.32 3.50 5.46
N ASP A 48 9.83 3.36 6.68
CA ASP A 48 10.32 4.24 7.74
C ASP A 48 11.76 3.85 8.10
N PRO A 49 12.45 4.63 8.97
CA PRO A 49 13.84 4.33 9.34
C PRO A 49 14.03 2.95 9.99
N GLU A 50 12.96 2.37 10.51
CA GLU A 50 13.00 1.03 11.11
C GLU A 50 12.73 -0.08 10.10
N GLY A 51 12.41 0.29 8.87
CA GLY A 51 12.19 -0.68 7.79
C GLY A 51 10.76 -1.15 7.63
N PHE A 52 9.80 -0.44 8.22
CA PHE A 52 8.39 -0.81 8.15
C PHE A 52 7.59 0.13 7.27
N PHE A 53 6.52 -0.38 6.70
CA PHE A 53 5.53 0.42 5.98
C PHE A 53 4.37 0.75 6.91
N HIS A 54 3.72 1.88 6.67
CA HIS A 54 2.59 2.32 7.47
C HIS A 54 1.28 1.73 6.94
N GLN A 55 0.28 1.66 7.80
CA GLN A 55 -1.04 1.17 7.42
C GLN A 55 -1.65 2.00 6.28
N GLU A 56 -1.42 3.29 6.29
CA GLU A 56 -1.88 4.18 5.22
C GLU A 56 -1.32 3.76 3.86
N ASP A 57 -0.04 3.37 3.82
CA ASP A 57 0.59 2.89 2.59
C ASP A 57 -0.08 1.61 2.10
N ALA A 58 -0.43 0.72 3.02
CA ALA A 58 -1.12 -0.51 2.69
C ALA A 58 -2.50 -0.22 2.10
N GLU A 59 -3.19 0.76 2.62
CA GLU A 59 -4.50 1.16 2.10
C GLU A 59 -4.40 1.72 0.69
N ILE A 60 -3.40 2.54 0.43
CA ILE A 60 -3.15 3.09 -0.90
C ILE A 60 -2.85 1.97 -1.89
N LEU A 61 -2.00 1.02 -1.50
CA LEU A 61 -1.65 -0.10 -2.37
C LEU A 61 -2.83 -1.05 -2.60
N THR A 62 -3.67 -1.25 -1.59
CA THR A 62 -4.89 -2.03 -1.75
C THR A 62 -5.83 -1.37 -2.77
N ALA A 63 -5.97 -0.06 -2.69
CA ALA A 63 -6.75 0.69 -3.66
C ALA A 63 -6.15 0.56 -5.07
N LEU A 64 -4.83 0.58 -5.19
CA LEU A 64 -4.16 0.38 -6.47
C LEU A 64 -4.47 -0.99 -7.06
N VAL A 65 -4.41 -2.04 -6.24
CA VAL A 65 -4.72 -3.40 -6.69
C VAL A 65 -6.14 -3.46 -7.25
N ARG A 66 -7.09 -2.88 -6.55
CA ARG A 66 -8.48 -2.82 -6.99
C ARG A 66 -8.63 -2.03 -8.29
N TRP A 67 -7.92 -0.91 -8.38
CA TRP A 67 -7.93 -0.07 -9.58
C TRP A 67 -7.41 -0.83 -10.79
N LEU A 68 -6.29 -1.54 -10.64
CA LEU A 68 -5.67 -2.27 -11.73
C LEU A 68 -6.48 -3.50 -12.16
N SER A 69 -7.44 -3.94 -11.35
CA SER A 69 -8.32 -5.04 -11.75
C SER A 69 -9.44 -4.57 -12.68
N LEU A 70 -9.64 -3.27 -12.82
CA LEU A 70 -10.64 -2.71 -13.73
C LEU A 70 -10.05 -2.60 -15.14
N PRO A 71 -10.90 -2.72 -16.19
CA PRO A 71 -10.40 -2.60 -17.56
C PRO A 71 -9.91 -1.17 -17.86
N HIS A 72 -8.91 -1.09 -18.71
CA HIS A 72 -8.38 0.18 -19.22
C HIS A 72 -7.79 1.10 -18.16
N THR A 73 -7.32 0.53 -17.03
CA THR A 73 -6.68 1.31 -15.98
C THR A 73 -5.18 1.08 -15.98
N THR A 74 -4.44 2.11 -15.56
CA THR A 74 -2.99 2.03 -15.43
C THR A 74 -2.55 2.65 -14.11
N ILE A 75 -1.32 2.37 -13.73
CA ILE A 75 -0.77 2.98 -12.51
C ILE A 75 -0.66 4.51 -12.67
N ALA A 76 -0.38 4.98 -13.88
CA ALA A 76 -0.28 6.42 -14.13
C ALA A 76 -1.61 7.13 -13.86
N THR A 77 -2.72 6.53 -14.30
CA THR A 77 -4.04 7.11 -14.05
C THR A 77 -4.40 7.03 -12.56
N PHE A 78 -3.98 5.97 -11.88
CA PHE A 78 -4.18 5.86 -10.44
C PHE A 78 -3.44 6.98 -9.70
N ILE A 79 -2.18 7.22 -10.05
CA ILE A 79 -1.37 8.26 -9.43
C ILE A 79 -2.01 9.64 -9.63
N ALA A 80 -2.50 9.91 -10.83
CA ALA A 80 -3.17 11.18 -11.12
C ALA A 80 -4.40 11.37 -10.22
N ARG A 81 -5.20 10.31 -10.05
CA ARG A 81 -6.37 10.38 -9.18
C ARG A 81 -6.00 10.52 -7.72
N LEU A 82 -4.96 9.83 -7.29
CA LEU A 82 -4.48 9.90 -5.91
C LEU A 82 -4.00 11.32 -5.58
N GLN A 83 -3.25 11.93 -6.49
CA GLN A 83 -2.78 13.30 -6.31
C GLN A 83 -3.94 14.28 -6.22
N LYS A 84 -4.95 14.10 -7.06
CA LYS A 84 -6.15 14.93 -7.03
C LYS A 84 -6.91 14.75 -5.72
N TRP A 85 -7.04 13.51 -5.26
CA TRP A 85 -7.71 13.22 -4.00
C TRP A 85 -6.97 13.86 -2.83
N ARG A 86 -5.65 13.71 -2.78
CA ARG A 86 -4.83 14.31 -1.72
C ARG A 86 -4.94 15.83 -1.71
N SER A 87 -4.92 16.43 -2.89
CA SER A 87 -5.05 17.87 -3.02
C SER A 87 -6.40 18.36 -2.51
N THR A 88 -7.47 17.62 -2.78
CA THR A 88 -8.83 17.96 -2.35
C THR A 88 -9.03 17.73 -0.86
N ASN A 89 -8.44 16.67 -0.30
CA ASN A 89 -8.68 16.24 1.08
C ASN A 89 -7.54 16.62 2.03
N ALA A 90 -6.50 17.26 1.54
CA ALA A 90 -5.37 17.64 2.38
C ALA A 90 -5.82 18.68 3.41
N PRO A 91 -5.40 18.56 4.66
CA PRO A 91 -5.66 19.63 5.64
C PRO A 91 -4.95 20.90 5.23
N GLN A 92 -5.62 22.00 5.44
CA GLN A 92 -5.06 23.32 5.11
C GLN A 92 -4.75 24.10 6.35
#